data_08427556d751ae1bf92368cbb0addc26
#
_entry.id   08427556d751ae1bf92368cbb0addc26
#
_cell.length_a   1.000
_cell.length_b   1.000
_cell.length_c   1.000
_cell.angle_alpha   90.00
_cell.angle_beta   90.00
_cell.angle_gamma   90.00
#
_symmetry.space_group_name_H-M   'P 1'
#
loop_
_entity.id
_entity.type
_entity.pdbx_description
1 polymer ?
#
loop_
_entity_poly.entity_id
_entity_poly.type
_entity_poly.pdbx_seq_one_letter_code
_entity_poly.pdbx_strand_id
1 'polypeptide(L)'
;MFPIRNAKGLVIGFGARTMNGDEQPKYLNSPETPIYHKGSELYGYFEGREAIYGKGRAIVCEGYMDVIQLSQAGFEEAVAALGTSITPEHVRKLFKLTDSVYFSFDGDAAGRKAARRALEAALPVITDVQKAGFIILPPEHDLDSLIKAEGAEGFERQIEKAYGLTDFMKKLLLEGKELMYAEERAKLVAE
;
A
#
# COMPACT_ATOMS: atom_id res chain seq x y z
N MET A 1 7.64 -0.87 -19.99
CA MET A 1 8.11 0.33 -19.25
C MET A 1 6.91 1.09 -18.72
N PHE A 2 7.01 1.67 -17.52
CA PHE A 2 5.96 2.38 -16.82
C PHE A 2 6.39 3.84 -16.62
N PRO A 3 5.78 4.84 -17.27
CA PRO A 3 6.11 6.22 -17.02
C PRO A 3 5.66 6.64 -15.61
N ILE A 4 6.55 7.28 -14.87
CA ILE A 4 6.26 7.84 -13.55
C ILE A 4 5.97 9.32 -13.73
N ARG A 5 4.81 9.77 -13.24
CA ARG A 5 4.33 11.14 -13.40
C ARG A 5 4.27 11.87 -12.06
N ASN A 6 4.61 13.14 -12.09
CA ASN A 6 4.36 14.02 -10.94
C ASN A 6 2.88 14.44 -10.85
N ALA A 7 2.52 15.19 -9.83
CA ALA A 7 1.15 15.69 -9.63
C ALA A 7 0.61 16.57 -10.77
N LYS A 8 1.47 17.10 -11.66
CA LYS A 8 1.09 17.88 -12.84
C LYS A 8 0.96 17.02 -14.11
N GLY A 9 1.21 15.71 -14.02
CA GLY A 9 1.16 14.79 -15.16
C GLY A 9 2.43 14.74 -16.01
N LEU A 10 3.48 15.49 -15.64
CA LEU A 10 4.76 15.45 -16.35
C LEU A 10 5.51 14.18 -15.99
N VAL A 11 6.08 13.51 -17.00
CA VAL A 11 6.94 12.34 -16.78
C VAL A 11 8.25 12.78 -16.15
N ILE A 12 8.57 12.20 -14.98
CA ILE A 12 9.75 12.50 -14.16
C ILE A 12 10.71 11.33 -14.03
N GLY A 13 10.28 10.12 -14.44
CA GLY A 13 11.07 8.90 -14.39
C GLY A 13 10.34 7.75 -15.05
N PHE A 14 10.97 6.59 -15.02
CA PHE A 14 10.41 5.36 -15.57
C PHE A 14 10.68 4.19 -14.62
N GLY A 15 9.70 3.29 -14.53
CA GLY A 15 9.89 1.93 -14.07
C GLY A 15 9.99 0.99 -15.26
N ALA A 16 10.67 -0.12 -15.10
CA ALA A 16 10.73 -1.20 -16.07
C ALA A 16 10.61 -2.55 -15.39
N ARG A 17 10.02 -3.52 -16.09
CA ARG A 17 10.01 -4.93 -15.69
C ARG A 17 10.66 -5.73 -16.80
N THR A 18 11.57 -6.65 -16.45
CA THR A 18 12.09 -7.60 -17.41
C THR A 18 10.99 -8.55 -17.88
N MET A 19 11.02 -8.90 -19.16
CA MET A 19 10.14 -9.90 -19.75
C MET A 19 10.79 -11.30 -19.71
N ASN A 20 12.10 -11.38 -19.50
CA ASN A 20 12.86 -12.62 -19.41
C ASN A 20 12.92 -13.07 -17.96
N GLY A 21 12.46 -14.29 -17.67
CA GLY A 21 12.33 -14.82 -16.30
C GLY A 21 13.64 -14.93 -15.52
N ASP A 22 14.77 -15.05 -16.22
CA ASP A 22 16.10 -15.29 -15.65
C ASP A 22 16.89 -14.02 -15.33
N GLU A 23 16.39 -12.85 -15.76
CA GLU A 23 17.10 -11.59 -15.55
C GLU A 23 16.75 -10.96 -14.18
N GLN A 24 17.81 -10.55 -13.44
CA GLN A 24 17.68 -9.81 -12.18
C GLN A 24 18.33 -8.44 -12.30
N PRO A 25 17.74 -7.40 -11.68
CA PRO A 25 16.50 -7.38 -10.92
C PRO A 25 15.25 -7.43 -11.81
N LYS A 26 14.19 -8.10 -11.34
CA LYS A 26 12.89 -8.21 -12.04
C LYS A 26 12.26 -6.84 -12.36
N TYR A 27 12.48 -5.86 -11.49
CA TYR A 27 12.06 -4.47 -11.67
C TYR A 27 13.23 -3.52 -11.54
N LEU A 28 13.27 -2.51 -12.39
CA LEU A 28 14.25 -1.43 -12.37
C LEU A 28 13.52 -0.08 -12.40
N ASN A 29 13.93 0.83 -11.54
CA ASN A 29 13.42 2.20 -11.52
C ASN A 29 14.52 3.18 -11.88
N SER A 30 14.15 4.32 -12.49
CA SER A 30 15.05 5.45 -12.66
C SER A 30 15.76 5.78 -11.34
N PRO A 31 17.02 6.22 -11.37
CA PRO A 31 17.71 6.69 -10.18
C PRO A 31 17.05 7.96 -9.63
N GLU A 32 17.40 8.33 -8.40
CA GLU A 32 17.03 9.63 -7.82
C GLU A 32 17.56 10.78 -8.69
N THR A 33 16.75 11.80 -8.90
CA THR A 33 17.13 13.02 -9.63
C THR A 33 16.54 14.25 -8.93
N PRO A 34 16.93 15.47 -9.28
CA PRO A 34 16.33 16.69 -8.71
C PRO A 34 14.82 16.81 -8.92
N ILE A 35 14.24 16.09 -9.87
CA ILE A 35 12.79 16.10 -10.18
C ILE A 35 12.08 14.79 -9.82
N TYR A 36 12.80 13.75 -9.37
CA TYR A 36 12.25 12.45 -9.06
C TYR A 36 12.84 11.89 -7.76
N HIS A 37 12.00 11.81 -6.73
CA HIS A 37 12.33 11.27 -5.42
C HIS A 37 11.40 10.12 -5.09
N LYS A 38 11.93 8.90 -5.01
CA LYS A 38 11.15 7.67 -4.73
C LYS A 38 10.38 7.74 -3.41
N GLY A 39 10.94 8.44 -2.42
CA GLY A 39 10.34 8.61 -1.11
C GLY A 39 9.14 9.58 -1.06
N SER A 40 8.82 10.28 -2.16
CA SER A 40 7.72 11.24 -2.24
C SER A 40 6.79 11.04 -3.44
N GLU A 41 7.20 10.20 -4.42
CA GLU A 41 6.40 9.95 -5.62
C GLU A 41 5.75 8.57 -5.58
N LEU A 42 4.51 8.51 -6.08
CA LEU A 42 3.71 7.29 -6.17
C LEU A 42 3.32 7.04 -7.63
N TYR A 43 3.46 5.80 -8.10
CA TYR A 43 2.91 5.37 -9.37
C TYR A 43 1.38 5.36 -9.30
N GLY A 44 0.73 5.80 -10.36
CA GLY A 44 -0.74 5.90 -10.43
C GLY A 44 -1.34 7.13 -9.74
N TYR A 45 -0.53 7.95 -9.03
CA TYR A 45 -1.05 9.12 -8.30
C TYR A 45 -1.71 10.16 -9.23
N PHE A 46 -1.10 10.47 -10.35
CA PHE A 46 -1.66 11.43 -11.30
C PHE A 46 -2.89 10.84 -12.01
N GLU A 47 -2.77 9.62 -12.46
CA GLU A 47 -3.81 8.89 -13.19
C GLU A 47 -5.04 8.65 -12.31
N GLY A 48 -4.84 8.24 -11.05
CA GLY A 48 -5.92 7.87 -10.12
C GLY A 48 -6.51 9.03 -9.32
N ARG A 49 -5.97 10.25 -9.39
CA ARG A 49 -6.36 11.35 -8.49
C ARG A 49 -7.85 11.70 -8.54
N GLU A 50 -8.48 11.63 -9.71
CA GLU A 50 -9.91 11.91 -9.86
C GLU A 50 -10.76 10.80 -9.25
N ALA A 51 -10.34 9.55 -9.41
CA ALA A 51 -10.98 8.41 -8.78
C ALA A 51 -10.80 8.43 -7.25
N ILE A 52 -9.60 8.79 -6.77
CA ILE A 52 -9.33 8.95 -5.32
C ILE A 52 -10.29 9.99 -4.73
N TYR A 53 -10.39 11.15 -5.37
CA TYR A 53 -11.28 12.20 -4.91
C TYR A 53 -12.75 11.80 -4.99
N GLY A 54 -13.18 11.23 -6.12
CA GLY A 54 -14.57 10.86 -6.37
C GLY A 54 -15.07 9.71 -5.48
N LYS A 55 -14.19 8.72 -5.18
CA LYS A 55 -14.51 7.60 -4.29
C LYS A 55 -14.23 7.90 -2.82
N GLY A 56 -13.53 8.99 -2.51
CA GLY A 56 -13.16 9.38 -1.16
C GLY A 56 -12.19 8.41 -0.48
N ARG A 57 -11.43 7.64 -1.26
CA ARG A 57 -10.44 6.68 -0.75
C ARG A 57 -9.27 6.53 -1.72
N ALA A 58 -8.10 6.14 -1.19
CA ALA A 58 -6.94 5.70 -1.98
C ALA A 58 -6.57 4.27 -1.57
N ILE A 59 -6.09 3.46 -2.52
CA ILE A 59 -5.60 2.10 -2.29
C ILE A 59 -4.12 2.07 -2.61
N VAL A 60 -3.30 1.72 -1.62
CA VAL A 60 -1.84 1.59 -1.77
C VAL A 60 -1.50 0.12 -1.88
N CYS A 61 -0.89 -0.29 -2.98
CA CYS A 61 -0.42 -1.65 -3.24
C CYS A 61 1.10 -1.71 -3.42
N GLU A 62 1.64 -2.91 -3.66
CA GLU A 62 3.08 -3.14 -3.61
C GLU A 62 3.83 -2.67 -4.86
N GLY A 63 3.20 -2.79 -6.05
CA GLY A 63 3.92 -2.53 -7.29
C GLY A 63 3.07 -2.06 -8.48
N TYR A 64 3.77 -1.85 -9.58
CA TYR A 64 3.18 -1.36 -10.85
C TYR A 64 2.06 -2.25 -11.38
N MET A 65 2.28 -3.57 -11.32
CA MET A 65 1.31 -4.52 -11.88
C MET A 65 0.03 -4.54 -11.06
N ASP A 66 0.13 -4.40 -9.74
CA ASP A 66 -1.03 -4.36 -8.86
C ASP A 66 -1.91 -3.14 -9.15
N VAL A 67 -1.28 -1.97 -9.36
CA VAL A 67 -1.99 -0.75 -9.77
C VAL A 67 -2.73 -0.97 -11.08
N ILE A 68 -2.06 -1.56 -12.08
CA ILE A 68 -2.65 -1.81 -13.39
C ILE A 68 -3.83 -2.78 -13.28
N GLN A 69 -3.66 -3.87 -12.56
CA GLN A 69 -4.69 -4.90 -12.37
C GLN A 69 -5.90 -4.35 -11.60
N LEU A 70 -5.65 -3.61 -10.53
CA LEU A 70 -6.72 -2.94 -9.78
C LEU A 70 -7.46 -1.94 -10.66
N SER A 71 -6.75 -1.12 -11.42
CA SER A 71 -7.36 -0.17 -12.35
C SER A 71 -8.22 -0.86 -13.40
N GLN A 72 -7.75 -1.98 -13.98
CA GLN A 72 -8.53 -2.81 -14.92
C GLN A 72 -9.78 -3.43 -14.28
N ALA A 73 -9.72 -3.72 -12.97
CA ALA A 73 -10.85 -4.22 -12.20
C ALA A 73 -11.81 -3.11 -11.70
N GLY A 74 -11.55 -1.84 -12.06
CA GLY A 74 -12.40 -0.70 -11.67
C GLY A 74 -11.94 0.06 -10.42
N PHE A 75 -10.78 -0.29 -9.84
CA PHE A 75 -10.15 0.41 -8.72
C PHE A 75 -9.08 1.39 -9.22
N GLU A 76 -9.51 2.41 -9.97
CA GLU A 76 -8.61 3.42 -10.55
C GLU A 76 -7.92 4.28 -9.49
N GLU A 77 -8.41 4.27 -8.24
CA GLU A 77 -7.83 4.92 -7.06
C GLU A 77 -6.59 4.22 -6.50
N ALA A 78 -6.08 3.19 -7.19
CA ALA A 78 -4.90 2.43 -6.78
C ALA A 78 -3.59 3.17 -7.10
N VAL A 79 -2.64 3.13 -6.15
CA VAL A 79 -1.30 3.70 -6.28
C VAL A 79 -0.26 2.75 -5.68
N ALA A 80 1.02 2.90 -6.06
CA ALA A 80 2.11 2.10 -5.48
C ALA A 80 3.36 2.93 -5.23
N ALA A 81 4.16 2.51 -4.22
CA ALA A 81 5.50 3.01 -4.01
C ALA A 81 6.47 2.47 -5.08
N LEU A 82 7.57 3.18 -5.30
CA LEU A 82 8.46 3.00 -6.45
C LEU A 82 9.78 2.33 -6.06
N GLY A 83 9.72 1.03 -5.69
CA GLY A 83 10.90 0.27 -5.28
C GLY A 83 11.47 0.70 -3.93
N THR A 84 10.62 1.26 -3.09
CA THR A 84 10.90 1.62 -1.70
C THR A 84 9.70 1.28 -0.83
N SER A 85 9.88 1.24 0.49
CA SER A 85 8.75 1.15 1.41
C SER A 85 7.92 2.43 1.39
N ILE A 86 6.66 2.34 1.78
CA ILE A 86 5.81 3.51 2.03
C ILE A 86 6.50 4.42 3.07
N THR A 87 6.47 5.71 2.81
CA THR A 87 7.06 6.75 3.68
C THR A 87 5.96 7.66 4.25
N PRO A 88 6.24 8.40 5.34
CA PRO A 88 5.31 9.41 5.84
C PRO A 88 4.93 10.47 4.77
N GLU A 89 5.84 10.77 3.84
CA GLU A 89 5.58 11.73 2.77
C GLU A 89 4.58 11.19 1.74
N HIS A 90 4.66 9.91 1.39
CA HIS A 90 3.65 9.24 0.57
C HIS A 90 2.27 9.32 1.22
N VAL A 91 2.19 9.03 2.51
CA VAL A 91 0.92 9.07 3.26
C VAL A 91 0.36 10.49 3.32
N ARG A 92 1.19 11.50 3.64
CA ARG A 92 0.77 12.92 3.60
C ARG A 92 0.26 13.35 2.23
N LYS A 93 0.91 12.84 1.16
CA LYS A 93 0.52 13.15 -0.23
C LYS A 93 -0.87 12.61 -0.55
N LEU A 94 -1.19 11.39 -0.10
CA LEU A 94 -2.51 10.79 -0.28
C LEU A 94 -3.58 11.49 0.55
N PHE A 95 -3.29 11.83 1.80
CA PHE A 95 -4.22 12.57 2.67
C PHE A 95 -4.52 14.01 2.22
N LYS A 96 -3.84 14.53 1.18
CA LYS A 96 -4.25 15.76 0.50
C LYS A 96 -5.43 15.56 -0.47
N LEU A 97 -5.70 14.32 -0.88
CA LEU A 97 -6.76 13.97 -1.84
C LEU A 97 -7.97 13.32 -1.17
N THR A 98 -7.79 12.64 -0.03
CA THR A 98 -8.84 11.86 0.63
C THR A 98 -8.56 11.70 2.12
N ASP A 99 -9.59 11.46 2.91
CA ASP A 99 -9.47 11.14 4.34
C ASP A 99 -9.36 9.63 4.61
N SER A 100 -9.37 8.78 3.59
CA SER A 100 -9.32 7.33 3.75
C SER A 100 -8.24 6.71 2.86
N VAL A 101 -7.24 6.05 3.46
CA VAL A 101 -6.16 5.35 2.77
C VAL A 101 -6.15 3.89 3.20
N TYR A 102 -6.24 2.98 2.22
CA TYR A 102 -6.17 1.54 2.42
C TYR A 102 -4.83 1.01 1.90
N PHE A 103 -4.13 0.25 2.71
CA PHE A 103 -2.87 -0.40 2.36
C PHE A 103 -3.13 -1.88 2.13
N SER A 104 -2.87 -2.37 0.93
CA SER A 104 -3.09 -3.77 0.52
C SER A 104 -1.75 -4.48 0.35
N PHE A 105 -1.59 -5.59 1.04
CA PHE A 105 -0.38 -6.40 1.05
C PHE A 105 -0.72 -7.89 0.93
N ASP A 106 0.20 -8.63 0.34
CA ASP A 106 0.12 -10.07 0.27
C ASP A 106 0.11 -10.72 1.67
N GLY A 107 -0.53 -11.89 1.80
CA GLY A 107 -0.64 -12.61 3.06
C GLY A 107 0.64 -13.31 3.51
N ASP A 108 1.74 -13.17 2.79
CA ASP A 108 3.03 -13.78 3.08
C ASP A 108 3.85 -13.00 4.13
N ALA A 109 5.04 -13.49 4.47
CA ALA A 109 5.92 -12.84 5.44
C ALA A 109 6.46 -11.49 4.95
N ALA A 110 6.65 -11.31 3.64
CA ALA A 110 7.14 -10.07 3.06
C ALA A 110 6.05 -9.00 3.10
N GLY A 111 4.80 -9.34 2.70
CA GLY A 111 3.65 -8.46 2.77
C GLY A 111 3.31 -8.04 4.20
N ARG A 112 3.37 -8.95 5.19
CA ARG A 112 3.22 -8.58 6.62
C ARG A 112 4.27 -7.59 7.09
N LYS A 113 5.54 -7.75 6.66
CA LYS A 113 6.61 -6.80 6.96
C LYS A 113 6.40 -5.45 6.29
N ALA A 114 5.88 -5.44 5.06
CA ALA A 114 5.52 -4.22 4.33
C ALA A 114 4.35 -3.50 5.01
N ALA A 115 3.33 -4.24 5.45
CA ALA A 115 2.19 -3.71 6.21
C ALA A 115 2.62 -3.04 7.53
N ARG A 116 3.55 -3.64 8.26
CA ARG A 116 4.12 -3.04 9.49
C ARG A 116 4.83 -1.71 9.18
N ARG A 117 5.64 -1.65 8.12
CA ARG A 117 6.31 -0.40 7.72
C ARG A 117 5.32 0.68 7.28
N ALA A 118 4.23 0.28 6.61
CA ALA A 118 3.17 1.22 6.24
C ALA A 118 2.45 1.79 7.48
N LEU A 119 2.21 0.97 8.50
CA LEU A 119 1.70 1.43 9.80
C LEU A 119 2.66 2.45 10.44
N GLU A 120 3.95 2.11 10.53
CA GLU A 120 5.00 3.00 11.08
C GLU A 120 5.10 4.32 10.32
N ALA A 121 4.86 4.31 9.00
CA ALA A 121 4.83 5.51 8.16
C ALA A 121 3.54 6.35 8.33
N ALA A 122 2.40 5.71 8.60
CA ALA A 122 1.12 6.39 8.77
C ALA A 122 0.97 7.04 10.15
N LEU A 123 1.45 6.38 11.21
CA LEU A 123 1.30 6.84 12.60
C LEU A 123 1.69 8.30 12.84
N PRO A 124 2.85 8.80 12.37
CA PRO A 124 3.28 10.18 12.66
C PRO A 124 2.53 11.25 11.86
N VAL A 125 1.66 10.87 10.91
CA VAL A 125 1.05 11.82 9.98
C VAL A 125 -0.47 11.76 9.95
N ILE A 126 -1.07 10.70 10.49
CA ILE A 126 -2.52 10.54 10.55
C ILE A 126 -3.11 11.46 11.62
N THR A 127 -4.26 12.05 11.31
CA THR A 127 -5.04 12.90 12.21
C THR A 127 -6.35 12.24 12.59
N ASP A 128 -7.07 12.79 13.58
CA ASP A 128 -8.32 12.20 14.11
C ASP A 128 -9.45 12.07 13.06
N VAL A 129 -9.41 12.86 11.99
CA VAL A 129 -10.41 12.79 10.92
C VAL A 129 -10.03 11.80 9.81
N GLN A 130 -8.77 11.36 9.77
CA GLN A 130 -8.24 10.49 8.73
C GLN A 130 -8.32 9.01 9.14
N LYS A 131 -8.44 8.14 8.13
CA LYS A 131 -8.56 6.70 8.32
C LYS A 131 -7.46 5.98 7.54
N ALA A 132 -6.77 5.06 8.22
CA ALA A 132 -5.87 4.10 7.59
C ALA A 132 -6.44 2.69 7.79
N GLY A 133 -6.67 1.99 6.68
CA GLY A 133 -7.10 0.59 6.65
C GLY A 133 -5.97 -0.32 6.18
N PHE A 134 -5.84 -1.50 6.77
CA PHE A 134 -4.81 -2.48 6.41
C PHE A 134 -5.47 -3.76 5.93
N ILE A 135 -5.27 -4.07 4.65
CA ILE A 135 -5.77 -5.26 3.98
C ILE A 135 -4.61 -6.25 3.92
N ILE A 136 -4.78 -7.41 4.53
CA ILE A 136 -3.86 -8.55 4.39
C ILE A 136 -4.61 -9.59 3.59
N LEU A 137 -4.16 -9.85 2.38
CA LEU A 137 -4.78 -10.82 1.50
C LEU A 137 -4.71 -12.23 2.11
N PRO A 138 -5.65 -13.12 1.76
CA PRO A 138 -5.57 -14.52 2.15
C PRO A 138 -4.25 -15.15 1.68
N PRO A 139 -3.64 -16.06 2.48
CA PRO A 139 -2.33 -16.64 2.16
C PRO A 139 -2.26 -17.39 0.83
N GLU A 140 -3.40 -17.86 0.34
CA GLU A 140 -3.56 -18.58 -0.93
C GLU A 140 -3.63 -17.67 -2.15
N HIS A 141 -3.74 -16.34 -1.93
CA HIS A 141 -3.89 -15.36 -3.00
C HIS A 141 -2.87 -14.23 -2.90
N ASP A 142 -2.31 -13.86 -4.03
CA ASP A 142 -1.83 -12.52 -4.32
C ASP A 142 -2.98 -11.69 -4.94
N LEU A 143 -2.76 -10.42 -5.19
CA LEU A 143 -3.78 -9.52 -5.74
C LEU A 143 -4.31 -10.01 -7.10
N ASP A 144 -3.42 -10.48 -7.98
CA ASP A 144 -3.79 -10.95 -9.32
C ASP A 144 -4.68 -12.18 -9.26
N SER A 145 -4.30 -13.17 -8.45
CA SER A 145 -5.08 -14.40 -8.28
C SER A 145 -6.43 -14.15 -7.61
N LEU A 146 -6.50 -13.24 -6.63
CA LEU A 146 -7.77 -12.86 -6.00
C LEU A 146 -8.72 -12.22 -7.00
N ILE A 147 -8.27 -11.23 -7.77
CA ILE A 147 -9.09 -10.56 -8.79
C ILE A 147 -9.55 -11.54 -9.86
N LYS A 148 -8.70 -12.49 -10.28
CA LYS A 148 -9.07 -13.53 -11.26
C LYS A 148 -10.10 -14.51 -10.72
N ALA A 149 -9.99 -14.88 -9.45
CA ALA A 149 -10.88 -15.86 -8.82
C ALA A 149 -12.23 -15.27 -8.40
N GLU A 150 -12.23 -14.08 -7.82
CA GLU A 150 -13.40 -13.50 -7.14
C GLU A 150 -13.88 -12.18 -7.77
N GLY A 151 -13.17 -11.66 -8.77
CA GLY A 151 -13.50 -10.40 -9.42
C GLY A 151 -13.33 -9.17 -8.53
N ALA A 152 -13.85 -8.04 -8.98
CA ALA A 152 -13.86 -6.77 -8.24
C ALA A 152 -14.59 -6.88 -6.89
N GLU A 153 -15.69 -7.62 -6.83
CA GLU A 153 -16.46 -7.83 -5.60
C GLU A 153 -15.64 -8.55 -4.52
N GLY A 154 -14.75 -9.48 -4.91
CA GLY A 154 -13.84 -10.16 -4.00
C GLY A 154 -12.90 -9.18 -3.31
N PHE A 155 -12.31 -8.27 -4.07
CA PHE A 155 -11.41 -7.27 -3.52
C PHE A 155 -12.17 -6.20 -2.69
N GLU A 156 -13.39 -5.79 -3.10
CA GLU A 156 -14.20 -4.88 -2.29
C GLU A 156 -14.52 -5.49 -0.91
N ARG A 157 -14.82 -6.80 -0.84
CA ARG A 157 -14.98 -7.50 0.44
C ARG A 157 -13.71 -7.47 1.32
N GLN A 158 -12.50 -7.44 0.72
CA GLN A 158 -11.26 -7.28 1.49
C GLN A 158 -11.12 -5.85 2.03
N ILE A 159 -11.53 -4.85 1.26
CA ILE A 159 -11.56 -3.45 1.73
C ILE A 159 -12.50 -3.30 2.92
N GLU A 160 -13.70 -3.89 2.86
CA GLU A 160 -14.68 -3.87 3.96
C GLU A 160 -14.17 -4.55 5.24
N LYS A 161 -13.33 -5.57 5.10
CA LYS A 161 -12.70 -6.33 6.20
C LYS A 161 -11.37 -5.76 6.66
N ALA A 162 -10.92 -4.64 6.07
CA ALA A 162 -9.63 -4.03 6.42
C ALA A 162 -9.54 -3.72 7.91
N TYR A 163 -8.40 -4.05 8.51
CA TYR A 163 -8.11 -3.66 9.88
C TYR A 163 -7.94 -2.14 9.97
N GLY A 164 -8.65 -1.48 10.87
CA GLY A 164 -8.36 -0.09 11.21
C GLY A 164 -6.99 0.04 11.86
N LEU A 165 -6.44 1.26 11.90
CA LEU A 165 -5.10 1.56 12.42
C LEU A 165 -4.85 0.93 13.80
N THR A 166 -5.76 1.17 14.75
CA THR A 166 -5.63 0.68 16.13
C THR A 166 -5.72 -0.83 16.23
N ASP A 167 -6.63 -1.45 15.46
CA ASP A 167 -6.81 -2.91 15.49
C ASP A 167 -5.64 -3.61 14.82
N PHE A 168 -5.09 -3.03 13.76
CA PHE A 168 -3.89 -3.56 13.12
C PHE A 168 -2.65 -3.43 14.03
N MET A 169 -2.50 -2.31 14.71
CA MET A 169 -1.45 -2.12 15.70
C MET A 169 -1.55 -3.16 16.84
N LYS A 170 -2.74 -3.36 17.41
CA LYS A 170 -2.98 -4.40 18.41
C LYS A 170 -2.63 -5.79 17.88
N LYS A 171 -3.06 -6.13 16.65
CA LYS A 171 -2.74 -7.41 16.02
C LYS A 171 -1.23 -7.63 15.94
N LEU A 172 -0.45 -6.63 15.51
CA LEU A 172 1.00 -6.73 15.42
C LEU A 172 1.69 -6.86 16.80
N LEU A 173 1.19 -6.14 17.80
CA LEU A 173 1.73 -6.21 19.18
C LEU A 173 1.44 -7.57 19.84
N LEU A 174 0.34 -8.21 19.47
CA LEU A 174 -0.06 -9.51 20.00
C LEU A 174 0.54 -10.69 19.24
N GLU A 175 1.06 -10.46 18.03
CA GLU A 175 1.60 -11.51 17.16
C GLU A 175 2.81 -12.19 17.84
N GLY A 176 2.70 -13.50 18.09
CA GLY A 176 3.75 -14.30 18.75
C GLY A 176 3.86 -14.12 20.26
N LYS A 177 2.91 -13.42 20.92
CA LYS A 177 2.89 -13.25 22.38
C LYS A 177 1.78 -14.11 22.99
N GLU A 178 2.14 -14.99 23.90
CA GLU A 178 1.19 -15.70 24.76
C GLU A 178 0.88 -14.83 25.98
N LEU A 179 -0.29 -14.19 26.01
CA LEU A 179 -0.71 -13.31 27.13
C LEU A 179 -1.32 -14.09 28.30
N MET A 180 -0.80 -15.29 28.57
CA MET A 180 -1.27 -16.12 29.68
C MET A 180 -0.87 -15.57 31.07
N TYR A 181 0.26 -14.89 31.16
CA TYR A 181 0.79 -14.38 32.42
C TYR A 181 0.64 -12.87 32.58
N ALA A 182 0.53 -12.40 33.84
CA ALA A 182 0.36 -10.98 34.15
C ALA A 182 1.57 -10.14 33.74
N GLU A 183 2.77 -10.70 33.81
CA GLU A 183 4.03 -10.06 33.43
C GLU A 183 4.10 -9.81 31.91
N GLU A 184 3.57 -10.72 31.09
CA GLU A 184 3.53 -10.58 29.63
C GLU A 184 2.54 -9.48 29.23
N ARG A 185 1.39 -9.40 29.91
CA ARG A 185 0.44 -8.32 29.74
C ARG A 185 1.00 -6.95 30.14
N ALA A 186 1.77 -6.91 31.24
CA ALA A 186 2.39 -5.67 31.70
C ALA A 186 3.47 -5.17 30.73
N LYS A 187 4.27 -6.06 30.14
CA LYS A 187 5.25 -5.71 29.09
C LYS A 187 4.58 -5.14 27.85
N LEU A 188 3.45 -5.72 27.41
CA LEU A 188 2.71 -5.25 26.24
C LEU A 188 2.19 -3.81 26.42
N VAL A 189 1.80 -3.44 27.65
CA VAL A 189 1.30 -2.07 27.95
C VAL A 189 2.44 -1.05 27.96
N ALA A 190 3.68 -1.49 28.15
CA ALA A 190 4.87 -0.63 28.19
C ALA A 190 5.51 -0.42 26.80
N GLU A 191 5.14 -1.19 25.79
CA GLU A 191 5.55 -1.05 24.37
C GLU A 191 4.63 -0.07 23.61
#